data_143d9c9c5299d7d95d9622465829aaa2
#
_entry.id   143d9c9c5299d7d95d9622465829aaa2
#
_cell.length_a   1.000
_cell.length_b   1.000
_cell.length_c   1.000
_cell.angle_alpha   90.00
_cell.angle_beta   90.00
_cell.angle_gamma   90.00
#
_symmetry.space_group_name_H-M   'P 1'
#
loop_
_entity.id
_entity.type
_entity.pdbx_description
1 polymer ?
#
loop_
_entity_poly.entity_id
_entity_poly.type
_entity_poly.pdbx_seq_one_letter_code
_entity_poly.pdbx_strand_id
1 'polypeptide(L)'
;WFCENIRATNPCGEQPLPPYGSCLLGSINLCRFVEKPFSGDASFNWDEFRKAVAIFTRMLDNVVEINGLPLPEQRQEIVSKRRHGMGYLGLGSTITMMGMSYGDTRSVSFTEQVTRELALVGWETGLELAREKGPAAIMDEDFEITGEMLHLRPEMVEDGYQGGDLVKGKVLHAKYSRYMQRVAEENPELVSALAEEGCRFTHHSS
;
A
#
# COMPACT_ATOMS: atom_id res chain seq x y z
N TRP A 1 -11.31 2.71 -6.39
CA TRP A 1 -12.78 2.54 -6.46
C TRP A 1 -13.50 3.86 -6.78
N PHE A 2 -12.96 4.99 -6.39
CA PHE A 2 -13.57 6.32 -6.61
C PHE A 2 -12.94 7.11 -7.77
N CYS A 3 -11.72 6.80 -8.18
CA CYS A 3 -10.94 7.64 -9.10
C CYS A 3 -10.48 6.93 -10.38
N GLU A 4 -10.77 5.64 -10.54
CA GLU A 4 -10.30 4.89 -11.71
C GLU A 4 -11.18 3.70 -12.07
N ASN A 5 -11.14 3.34 -13.35
CA ASN A 5 -11.75 2.11 -13.88
C ASN A 5 -10.63 1.16 -14.30
N ILE A 6 -10.61 -0.04 -13.73
CA ILE A 6 -9.67 -1.09 -14.10
C ILE A 6 -9.97 -1.59 -15.51
N ARG A 7 -8.93 -1.67 -16.35
CA ARG A 7 -9.05 -2.12 -17.76
C ARG A 7 -8.15 -3.30 -18.10
N ALA A 8 -7.09 -3.51 -17.35
CA ALA A 8 -6.11 -4.56 -17.57
C ALA A 8 -5.43 -4.94 -16.27
N THR A 9 -4.50 -5.87 -16.34
CA THR A 9 -3.50 -6.13 -15.30
C THR A 9 -2.10 -5.90 -15.88
N ASN A 10 -1.11 -5.84 -15.01
CA ASN A 10 0.29 -5.99 -15.41
C ASN A 10 0.57 -7.42 -15.93
N PRO A 11 1.74 -7.71 -16.52
CA PRO A 11 2.03 -9.01 -17.15
C PRO A 11 1.85 -10.23 -16.24
N CYS A 12 2.19 -10.10 -14.95
CA CYS A 12 2.06 -11.20 -13.98
C CYS A 12 0.67 -11.31 -13.34
N GLY A 13 -0.22 -10.33 -13.56
CA GLY A 13 -1.62 -10.37 -13.12
C GLY A 13 -1.87 -9.94 -11.67
N GLU A 14 -0.81 -9.56 -10.92
CA GLU A 14 -0.93 -9.18 -9.51
C GLU A 14 -1.46 -7.76 -9.30
N GLN A 15 -1.35 -6.89 -10.32
CA GLN A 15 -1.73 -5.49 -10.20
C GLN A 15 -2.82 -5.10 -11.20
N PRO A 16 -4.09 -4.92 -10.77
CA PRO A 16 -5.12 -4.32 -11.60
C PRO A 16 -4.81 -2.85 -11.90
N LEU A 17 -4.92 -2.44 -13.16
CA LEU A 17 -4.50 -1.14 -13.63
C LEU A 17 -5.58 -0.43 -14.46
N PRO A 18 -5.72 0.89 -14.34
CA PRO A 18 -6.47 1.72 -15.27
C PRO A 18 -5.70 1.91 -16.59
N PRO A 19 -6.30 2.54 -17.61
CA PRO A 19 -5.57 2.96 -18.81
C PRO A 19 -4.34 3.78 -18.44
N TYR A 20 -3.22 3.52 -19.13
CA TYR A 20 -1.91 4.16 -18.88
C TYR A 20 -1.33 3.93 -17.49
N GLY A 21 -1.98 3.11 -16.65
CA GLY A 21 -1.50 2.79 -15.31
C GLY A 21 -0.17 2.07 -15.31
N SER A 22 0.66 2.40 -14.33
CA SER A 22 1.94 1.74 -14.05
C SER A 22 2.08 1.48 -12.57
N CYS A 23 2.83 0.45 -12.23
CA CYS A 23 3.20 0.13 -10.86
C CYS A 23 4.71 -0.03 -10.76
N LEU A 24 5.33 0.64 -9.81
CA LEU A 24 6.76 0.51 -9.54
C LEU A 24 6.99 -0.69 -8.64
N LEU A 25 7.61 -1.72 -9.18
CA LEU A 25 7.81 -3.00 -8.49
C LEU A 25 9.15 -3.05 -7.75
N GLY A 26 9.12 -3.69 -6.59
CA GLY A 26 10.31 -4.03 -5.87
C GLY A 26 10.02 -5.01 -4.72
N SER A 27 10.97 -5.90 -4.43
CA SER A 27 10.77 -6.96 -3.44
C SER A 27 11.90 -7.02 -2.43
N ILE A 28 11.56 -7.12 -1.14
CA ILE A 28 12.50 -7.26 -0.04
C ILE A 28 12.82 -8.74 0.15
N ASN A 29 14.11 -9.09 0.20
CA ASN A 29 14.53 -10.47 0.44
C ASN A 29 14.46 -10.80 1.94
N LEU A 30 13.44 -11.55 2.35
CA LEU A 30 13.19 -11.91 3.74
C LEU A 30 14.35 -12.73 4.37
N CYS A 31 15.08 -13.54 3.59
CA CYS A 31 16.19 -14.33 4.10
C CYS A 31 17.29 -13.49 4.76
N ARG A 32 17.39 -12.21 4.42
CA ARG A 32 18.41 -11.30 4.97
C ARG A 32 18.19 -10.91 6.42
N PHE A 33 16.99 -11.14 6.93
CA PHE A 33 16.58 -10.79 8.29
C PHE A 33 16.53 -11.99 9.24
N VAL A 34 16.89 -13.18 8.74
CA VAL A 34 16.97 -14.38 9.60
C VAL A 34 18.30 -14.39 10.33
N GLU A 35 18.23 -14.43 11.64
CA GLU A 35 19.38 -14.59 12.54
C GLU A 35 19.52 -16.06 12.93
N LYS A 36 20.76 -16.57 13.05
CA LYS A 36 21.08 -17.96 13.40
C LYS A 36 20.29 -19.00 12.60
N PRO A 37 20.28 -18.89 11.24
CA PRO A 37 19.47 -19.78 10.40
C PRO A 37 19.80 -21.25 10.65
N PHE A 38 18.81 -22.13 10.46
CA PHE A 38 18.91 -23.59 10.61
C PHE A 38 19.28 -24.05 12.03
N SER A 39 19.08 -23.24 13.04
CA SER A 39 19.32 -23.59 14.44
C SER A 39 18.03 -23.56 15.26
N GLY A 40 18.07 -24.15 16.47
CA GLY A 40 16.95 -24.05 17.42
C GLY A 40 16.68 -22.62 17.92
N ASP A 41 17.66 -21.71 17.77
CA ASP A 41 17.57 -20.29 18.16
C ASP A 41 17.32 -19.35 16.97
N ALA A 42 16.88 -19.88 15.82
CA ALA A 42 16.60 -19.08 14.64
C ALA A 42 15.49 -18.05 14.93
N SER A 43 15.74 -16.80 14.58
CA SER A 43 14.81 -15.69 14.80
C SER A 43 14.76 -14.76 13.58
N PHE A 44 13.71 -13.93 13.51
CA PHE A 44 13.58 -12.93 12.45
C PHE A 44 13.79 -11.54 13.05
N ASN A 45 14.67 -10.75 12.45
CA ASN A 45 15.00 -9.39 12.89
C ASN A 45 13.95 -8.40 12.36
N TRP A 46 12.90 -8.20 13.13
CA TRP A 46 11.78 -7.33 12.78
C TRP A 46 12.19 -5.86 12.66
N ASP A 47 13.11 -5.39 13.48
CA ASP A 47 13.53 -3.99 13.48
C ASP A 47 14.29 -3.64 12.20
N GLU A 48 15.20 -4.51 11.76
CA GLU A 48 15.90 -4.31 10.49
C GLU A 48 14.95 -4.49 9.28
N PHE A 49 13.96 -5.38 9.38
CA PHE A 49 12.95 -5.51 8.35
C PHE A 49 12.10 -4.24 8.21
N ARG A 50 11.58 -3.66 9.32
CA ARG A 50 10.83 -2.40 9.32
C ARG A 50 11.64 -1.25 8.73
N LYS A 51 12.91 -1.11 9.13
CA LYS A 51 13.82 -0.11 8.53
C LYS A 51 13.98 -0.29 7.03
N ALA A 52 14.15 -1.53 6.58
CA ALA A 52 14.26 -1.82 5.16
C ALA A 52 12.98 -1.46 4.39
N VAL A 53 11.79 -1.76 4.95
CA VAL A 53 10.51 -1.37 4.36
C VAL A 53 10.41 0.15 4.20
N ALA A 54 10.72 0.92 5.24
CA ALA A 54 10.67 2.39 5.21
C ALA A 54 11.62 2.98 4.16
N ILE A 55 12.89 2.52 4.13
CA ILE A 55 13.89 2.97 3.15
C ILE A 55 13.44 2.62 1.73
N PHE A 56 12.93 1.41 1.53
CA PHE A 56 12.52 0.94 0.20
C PHE A 56 11.25 1.63 -0.30
N THR A 57 10.31 1.94 0.59
CA THR A 57 9.13 2.77 0.29
C THR A 57 9.57 4.14 -0.25
N ARG A 58 10.49 4.81 0.43
CA ARG A 58 11.07 6.08 -0.03
C ARG A 58 11.80 5.94 -1.37
N MET A 59 12.52 4.84 -1.57
CA MET A 59 13.21 4.58 -2.84
C MET A 59 12.21 4.46 -3.99
N LEU A 60 11.12 3.72 -3.81
CA LEU A 60 10.06 3.60 -4.84
C LEU A 60 9.41 4.96 -5.13
N ASP A 61 9.16 5.78 -4.12
CA ASP A 61 8.64 7.13 -4.31
C ASP A 61 9.61 8.00 -5.14
N ASN A 62 10.91 7.91 -4.87
CA ASN A 62 11.92 8.64 -5.64
C ASN A 62 11.98 8.16 -7.10
N VAL A 63 11.74 6.88 -7.38
CA VAL A 63 11.69 6.35 -8.76
C VAL A 63 10.53 6.97 -9.54
N VAL A 64 9.41 7.30 -8.91
CA VAL A 64 8.31 8.05 -9.56
C VAL A 64 8.80 9.36 -10.14
N GLU A 65 9.68 10.09 -9.42
CA GLU A 65 10.20 11.39 -9.86
C GLU A 65 11.12 11.29 -11.07
N ILE A 66 11.98 10.27 -11.11
CA ILE A 66 13.00 10.11 -12.14
C ILE A 66 12.58 9.22 -13.32
N ASN A 67 11.37 8.66 -13.26
CA ASN A 67 10.88 7.75 -14.28
C ASN A 67 10.61 8.46 -15.60
N GLY A 68 11.31 8.05 -16.66
CA GLY A 68 11.22 8.58 -18.03
C GLY A 68 10.12 7.92 -18.85
N LEU A 69 8.87 8.05 -18.46
CA LEU A 69 7.74 7.50 -19.22
C LEU A 69 7.61 8.15 -20.59
N PRO A 70 7.40 7.35 -21.66
CA PRO A 70 7.40 7.85 -23.03
C PRO A 70 6.15 8.64 -23.42
N LEU A 71 5.00 8.38 -22.76
CA LEU A 71 3.73 9.02 -23.08
C LEU A 71 3.31 10.00 -21.97
N PRO A 72 2.81 11.19 -22.33
CA PRO A 72 2.31 12.17 -21.36
C PRO A 72 1.20 11.62 -20.46
N GLU A 73 0.30 10.80 -21.02
CA GLU A 73 -0.81 10.18 -20.29
C GLU A 73 -0.30 9.21 -19.21
N GLN A 74 0.75 8.44 -19.51
CA GLN A 74 1.39 7.57 -18.52
C GLN A 74 2.02 8.40 -17.39
N ARG A 75 2.69 9.49 -17.76
CA ARG A 75 3.30 10.39 -16.78
C ARG A 75 2.25 11.03 -15.87
N GLN A 76 1.15 11.51 -16.44
CA GLN A 76 0.05 12.09 -15.67
C GLN A 76 -0.55 11.06 -14.70
N GLU A 77 -0.84 9.86 -15.17
CA GLU A 77 -1.42 8.78 -14.36
C GLU A 77 -0.50 8.40 -13.19
N ILE A 78 0.79 8.17 -13.45
CA ILE A 78 1.71 7.74 -12.39
C ILE A 78 2.02 8.85 -11.39
N VAL A 79 2.15 10.09 -11.82
CA VAL A 79 2.44 11.22 -10.91
C VAL A 79 1.24 11.55 -10.04
N SER A 80 0.01 11.46 -10.58
CA SER A 80 -1.21 11.76 -9.81
C SER A 80 -1.45 10.76 -8.69
N LYS A 81 -1.11 9.50 -8.86
CA LYS A 81 -1.42 8.39 -7.93
C LYS A 81 -0.20 7.80 -7.23
N ARG A 82 0.98 7.86 -7.85
CA ARG A 82 2.27 7.40 -7.30
C ARG A 82 2.23 5.94 -6.81
N ARG A 83 1.63 5.04 -7.61
CA ARG A 83 1.39 3.64 -7.23
C ARG A 83 2.70 2.88 -7.03
N HIS A 84 2.88 2.29 -5.85
CA HIS A 84 3.96 1.36 -5.53
C HIS A 84 3.46 -0.09 -5.58
N GLY A 85 4.35 -1.01 -5.93
CA GLY A 85 4.16 -2.45 -5.89
C GLY A 85 5.28 -3.09 -5.08
N MET A 86 5.35 -2.76 -3.78
CA MET A 86 6.29 -3.40 -2.88
C MET A 86 5.82 -4.79 -2.51
N GLY A 87 6.72 -5.75 -2.58
CA GLY A 87 6.49 -7.11 -2.17
C GLY A 87 7.69 -7.66 -1.40
N TYR A 88 7.71 -8.97 -1.23
CA TYR A 88 8.84 -9.70 -0.66
C TYR A 88 9.14 -10.95 -1.45
N LEU A 89 10.37 -11.42 -1.36
CA LEU A 89 10.83 -12.69 -1.92
C LEU A 89 11.51 -13.52 -0.84
N GLY A 90 11.67 -14.82 -1.12
CA GLY A 90 12.36 -15.73 -0.21
C GLY A 90 11.52 -16.21 0.98
N LEU A 91 10.19 -16.07 0.98
CA LEU A 91 9.33 -16.51 2.08
C LEU A 91 9.52 -17.99 2.40
N GLY A 92 9.46 -18.88 1.40
CA GLY A 92 9.67 -20.33 1.61
C GLY A 92 11.06 -20.66 2.17
N SER A 93 12.10 -19.98 1.67
CA SER A 93 13.46 -20.13 2.20
C SER A 93 13.57 -19.63 3.65
N THR A 94 12.95 -18.50 3.97
CA THR A 94 12.91 -17.95 5.34
C THR A 94 12.20 -18.90 6.31
N ILE A 95 11.06 -19.45 5.91
CA ILE A 95 10.32 -20.47 6.67
C ILE A 95 11.24 -21.67 6.98
N THR A 96 11.95 -22.16 5.97
CA THR A 96 12.91 -23.28 6.13
C THR A 96 14.09 -22.90 7.04
N MET A 97 14.68 -21.72 6.86
CA MET A 97 15.78 -21.21 7.68
C MET A 97 15.40 -21.08 9.17
N MET A 98 14.12 -20.78 9.45
CA MET A 98 13.57 -20.68 10.79
C MET A 98 13.05 -22.01 11.36
N GLY A 99 13.24 -23.13 10.66
CA GLY A 99 12.81 -24.45 11.12
C GLY A 99 11.29 -24.64 11.20
N MET A 100 10.54 -23.91 10.35
CA MET A 100 9.10 -24.10 10.20
C MET A 100 8.78 -24.93 8.97
N SER A 101 7.64 -25.63 8.97
CA SER A 101 7.11 -26.30 7.79
C SER A 101 6.21 -25.36 7.00
N TYR A 102 6.34 -25.37 5.67
CA TYR A 102 5.47 -24.58 4.81
C TYR A 102 4.00 -25.01 4.95
N GLY A 103 3.12 -24.06 5.29
CA GLY A 103 1.69 -24.30 5.49
C GLY A 103 1.30 -24.79 6.90
N ASP A 104 2.26 -24.91 7.83
CA ASP A 104 1.90 -25.10 9.24
C ASP A 104 1.41 -23.79 9.89
N THR A 105 0.79 -23.88 11.06
CA THR A 105 0.23 -22.73 11.78
C THR A 105 1.28 -21.66 12.07
N ARG A 106 2.52 -22.05 12.39
CA ARG A 106 3.61 -21.10 12.67
C ARG A 106 4.02 -20.33 11.42
N SER A 107 4.13 -21.01 10.28
CA SER A 107 4.50 -20.36 9.02
C SER A 107 3.38 -19.47 8.49
N VAL A 108 2.12 -19.82 8.70
CA VAL A 108 0.96 -18.96 8.36
C VAL A 108 0.98 -17.70 9.20
N SER A 109 1.08 -17.82 10.54
CA SER A 109 1.15 -16.65 11.44
C SER A 109 2.36 -15.76 11.17
N PHE A 110 3.52 -16.35 10.85
CA PHE A 110 4.70 -15.61 10.44
C PHE A 110 4.45 -14.81 9.15
N THR A 111 3.81 -15.43 8.14
CA THR A 111 3.49 -14.77 6.87
C THR A 111 2.50 -13.61 7.07
N GLU A 112 1.49 -13.81 7.90
CA GLU A 112 0.56 -12.74 8.28
C GLU A 112 1.28 -11.57 8.93
N GLN A 113 2.19 -11.84 9.86
CA GLN A 113 2.99 -10.81 10.53
C GLN A 113 3.89 -10.06 9.54
N VAL A 114 4.60 -10.75 8.65
CA VAL A 114 5.43 -10.11 7.61
C VAL A 114 4.59 -9.17 6.74
N THR A 115 3.42 -9.63 6.30
CA THR A 115 2.52 -8.84 5.44
C THR A 115 1.94 -7.63 6.18
N ARG A 116 1.57 -7.81 7.44
CA ARG A 116 1.08 -6.74 8.32
C ARG A 116 2.14 -5.66 8.52
N GLU A 117 3.35 -6.04 8.91
CA GLU A 117 4.46 -5.09 9.12
C GLU A 117 4.82 -4.32 7.85
N LEU A 118 4.86 -5.02 6.71
CA LEU A 118 5.07 -4.37 5.41
C LEU A 118 4.00 -3.32 5.12
N ALA A 119 2.74 -3.65 5.37
CA ALA A 119 1.63 -2.73 5.15
C ALA A 119 1.69 -1.51 6.10
N LEU A 120 1.78 -1.73 7.41
CA LEU A 120 1.76 -0.65 8.40
C LEU A 120 2.93 0.30 8.22
N VAL A 121 4.16 -0.21 8.17
CA VAL A 121 5.36 0.62 7.97
C VAL A 121 5.32 1.35 6.62
N GLY A 122 4.79 0.70 5.59
CA GLY A 122 4.61 1.34 4.28
C GLY A 122 3.67 2.53 4.34
N TRP A 123 2.51 2.42 4.98
CA TRP A 123 1.55 3.52 5.11
C TRP A 123 2.04 4.61 6.07
N GLU A 124 2.70 4.26 7.16
CA GLU A 124 3.37 5.22 8.05
C GLU A 124 4.42 6.05 7.28
N THR A 125 5.27 5.38 6.50
CA THR A 125 6.25 6.05 5.65
C THR A 125 5.58 6.90 4.56
N GLY A 126 4.45 6.45 4.02
CA GLY A 126 3.65 7.20 3.06
C GLY A 126 3.09 8.50 3.63
N LEU A 127 2.65 8.48 4.89
CA LEU A 127 2.22 9.67 5.63
C LEU A 127 3.40 10.63 5.88
N GLU A 128 4.55 10.11 6.33
CA GLU A 128 5.78 10.91 6.53
C GLU A 128 6.23 11.57 5.24
N LEU A 129 6.23 10.85 4.13
CA LEU A 129 6.56 11.38 2.81
C LEU A 129 5.55 12.43 2.32
N ALA A 130 4.27 12.27 2.65
CA ALA A 130 3.26 13.27 2.35
C ALA A 130 3.50 14.57 3.15
N ARG A 131 3.90 14.49 4.40
CA ARG A 131 4.30 15.64 5.23
C ARG A 131 5.54 16.34 4.69
N GLU A 132 6.51 15.58 4.18
CA GLU A 132 7.78 16.08 3.67
C GLU A 132 7.65 16.71 2.26
N LYS A 133 6.88 16.08 1.37
CA LYS A 133 6.87 16.37 -0.07
C LYS A 133 5.48 16.71 -0.63
N GLY A 134 4.46 16.71 0.18
CA GLY A 134 3.05 16.77 -0.20
C GLY A 134 2.46 15.38 -0.52
N PRO A 135 1.14 15.23 -0.38
CA PRO A 135 0.44 13.99 -0.76
C PRO A 135 0.45 13.78 -2.28
N ALA A 136 0.03 12.59 -2.74
CA ALA A 136 -0.28 12.37 -4.15
C ALA A 136 -1.39 13.32 -4.59
N ALA A 137 -1.31 13.86 -5.81
CA ALA A 137 -2.23 14.91 -6.29
C ALA A 137 -3.70 14.51 -6.15
N ILE A 138 -4.03 13.25 -6.44
CA ILE A 138 -5.38 12.70 -6.34
C ILE A 138 -5.99 12.81 -4.92
N MET A 139 -5.16 12.91 -3.88
CA MET A 139 -5.61 13.00 -2.48
C MET A 139 -6.27 14.33 -2.17
N ASP A 140 -5.86 15.39 -2.85
CA ASP A 140 -6.40 16.75 -2.66
C ASP A 140 -7.45 17.13 -3.71
N GLU A 141 -7.75 16.25 -4.67
CA GLU A 141 -8.84 16.44 -5.63
C GLU A 141 -10.21 16.26 -4.95
N ASP A 142 -11.21 17.02 -5.42
CA ASP A 142 -12.60 16.89 -5.00
C ASP A 142 -13.34 15.91 -5.90
N PHE A 143 -14.04 14.97 -5.30
CA PHE A 143 -14.87 13.97 -5.98
C PHE A 143 -16.33 14.18 -5.61
N GLU A 144 -17.19 14.24 -6.61
CA GLU A 144 -18.63 14.26 -6.41
C GLU A 144 -19.14 12.86 -6.01
N ILE A 145 -19.84 12.79 -4.90
CA ILE A 145 -20.45 11.54 -4.42
C ILE A 145 -21.60 11.15 -5.35
N THR A 146 -21.49 9.94 -5.92
CA THR A 146 -22.53 9.37 -6.79
C THR A 146 -23.42 8.38 -6.04
N GLY A 147 -24.61 8.10 -6.58
CA GLY A 147 -25.49 7.07 -6.03
C GLY A 147 -24.85 5.67 -6.05
N GLU A 148 -23.99 5.38 -7.03
CA GLU A 148 -23.20 4.15 -7.07
C GLU A 148 -22.20 4.05 -5.92
N MET A 149 -21.50 5.16 -5.59
CA MET A 149 -20.58 5.21 -4.45
C MET A 149 -21.30 4.94 -3.14
N LEU A 150 -22.45 5.56 -2.92
CA LEU A 150 -23.30 5.32 -1.73
C LEU A 150 -23.82 3.88 -1.65
N HIS A 151 -24.14 3.27 -2.79
CA HIS A 151 -24.52 1.86 -2.84
C HIS A 151 -23.34 0.93 -2.48
N LEU A 152 -22.16 1.21 -2.99
CA LEU A 152 -20.94 0.44 -2.72
C LEU A 152 -20.38 0.64 -1.28
N ARG A 153 -20.69 1.80 -0.69
CA ARG A 153 -20.19 2.23 0.64
C ARG A 153 -21.34 2.84 1.45
N PRO A 154 -22.28 2.02 1.94
CA PRO A 154 -23.44 2.51 2.69
C PRO A 154 -23.05 3.26 3.95
N GLU A 155 -21.89 2.99 4.53
CA GLU A 155 -21.33 3.73 5.66
C GLU A 155 -21.15 5.23 5.38
N MET A 156 -21.02 5.65 4.13
CA MET A 156 -20.99 7.07 3.77
C MET A 156 -22.31 7.76 4.08
N VAL A 157 -23.43 7.06 3.92
CA VAL A 157 -24.76 7.60 4.27
C VAL A 157 -24.90 7.76 5.78
N GLU A 158 -24.36 6.82 6.55
CA GLU A 158 -24.33 6.87 8.03
C GLU A 158 -23.46 8.05 8.51
N ASP A 159 -22.38 8.37 7.80
CA ASP A 159 -21.52 9.54 8.02
C ASP A 159 -22.14 10.86 7.52
N GLY A 160 -23.35 10.85 6.94
CA GLY A 160 -24.13 12.01 6.53
C GLY A 160 -23.91 12.50 5.10
N TYR A 161 -23.17 11.76 4.25
CA TYR A 161 -22.96 12.12 2.85
C TYR A 161 -24.19 11.82 1.98
N GLN A 162 -24.39 12.68 0.99
CA GLN A 162 -25.46 12.57 0.00
C GLN A 162 -24.89 12.66 -1.41
N GLY A 163 -25.69 12.22 -2.40
CA GLY A 163 -25.34 12.39 -3.81
C GLY A 163 -25.19 13.87 -4.17
N GLY A 164 -24.11 14.22 -4.85
CA GLY A 164 -23.73 15.59 -5.20
C GLY A 164 -22.78 16.28 -4.21
N ASP A 165 -22.53 15.72 -3.02
CA ASP A 165 -21.53 16.25 -2.10
C ASP A 165 -20.13 16.12 -2.68
N LEU A 166 -19.26 17.09 -2.38
CA LEU A 166 -17.85 17.06 -2.75
C LEU A 166 -16.99 16.55 -1.58
N VAL A 167 -16.18 15.55 -1.83
CA VAL A 167 -15.30 14.94 -0.82
C VAL A 167 -13.88 14.79 -1.37
N LYS A 168 -12.89 15.13 -0.55
CA LYS A 168 -11.47 14.97 -0.90
C LYS A 168 -11.09 13.50 -1.12
N GLY A 169 -10.24 13.25 -2.13
CA GLY A 169 -9.73 11.92 -2.42
C GLY A 169 -9.08 11.23 -1.23
N LYS A 170 -8.37 11.97 -0.38
CA LYS A 170 -7.76 11.44 0.87
C LYS A 170 -8.79 10.86 1.84
N VAL A 171 -9.97 11.47 1.96
CA VAL A 171 -11.05 10.94 2.80
C VAL A 171 -11.63 9.66 2.20
N LEU A 172 -11.90 9.68 0.89
CA LEU A 172 -12.40 8.49 0.18
C LEU A 172 -11.39 7.33 0.23
N HIS A 173 -10.12 7.64 0.08
CA HIS A 173 -9.03 6.65 0.15
C HIS A 173 -8.90 6.05 1.54
N ALA A 174 -8.78 6.87 2.58
CA ALA A 174 -8.49 6.40 3.93
C ALA A 174 -9.71 5.77 4.62
N LYS A 175 -10.88 6.41 4.56
CA LYS A 175 -12.05 5.94 5.32
C LYS A 175 -12.88 4.88 4.59
N TYR A 176 -13.00 4.98 3.26
CA TYR A 176 -13.97 4.17 2.50
C TYR A 176 -13.33 3.12 1.57
N SER A 177 -11.99 3.00 1.54
CA SER A 177 -11.33 1.85 0.93
C SER A 177 -11.45 0.62 1.83
N ARG A 178 -11.92 -0.49 1.30
CA ARG A 178 -12.02 -1.77 2.06
C ARG A 178 -10.68 -2.24 2.61
N TYR A 179 -9.59 -1.95 1.89
CA TYR A 179 -8.25 -2.26 2.36
C TYR A 179 -7.85 -1.37 3.54
N MET A 180 -8.09 -0.05 3.45
CA MET A 180 -7.75 0.88 4.52
C MET A 180 -8.60 0.68 5.78
N GLN A 181 -9.84 0.19 5.64
CA GLN A 181 -10.67 -0.21 6.79
C GLN A 181 -10.00 -1.35 7.58
N ARG A 182 -9.37 -2.32 6.91
CA ARG A 182 -8.57 -3.35 7.59
C ARG A 182 -7.31 -2.79 8.25
N VAL A 183 -6.66 -1.82 7.63
CA VAL A 183 -5.52 -1.12 8.25
C VAL A 183 -5.98 -0.37 9.51
N ALA A 184 -7.19 0.19 9.51
CA ALA A 184 -7.77 0.87 10.67
C ALA A 184 -8.06 -0.06 11.86
N GLU A 185 -8.31 -1.35 11.63
CA GLU A 185 -8.45 -2.35 12.70
C GLU A 185 -7.14 -2.51 13.50
N GLU A 186 -5.99 -2.34 12.83
CA GLU A 186 -4.66 -2.47 13.44
C GLU A 186 -4.10 -1.12 13.95
N ASN A 187 -4.33 -0.04 13.20
CA ASN A 187 -3.83 1.30 13.55
C ASN A 187 -4.84 2.40 13.13
N PRO A 188 -5.88 2.66 13.94
CA PRO A 188 -6.90 3.65 13.62
C PRO A 188 -6.36 5.08 13.60
N GLU A 189 -5.33 5.40 14.39
CA GLU A 189 -4.71 6.73 14.42
C GLU A 189 -4.00 7.05 13.10
N LEU A 190 -3.29 6.07 12.53
CA LEU A 190 -2.66 6.19 11.22
C LEU A 190 -3.70 6.51 10.14
N VAL A 191 -4.81 5.76 10.11
CA VAL A 191 -5.85 5.96 9.09
C VAL A 191 -6.55 7.30 9.26
N SER A 192 -6.75 7.77 10.49
CA SER A 192 -7.26 9.11 10.76
C SER A 192 -6.32 10.20 10.23
N ALA A 193 -5.03 10.08 10.49
CA ALA A 193 -4.03 11.00 9.97
C ALA A 193 -3.96 11.00 8.43
N LEU A 194 -4.06 9.82 7.80
CA LEU A 194 -4.12 9.69 6.34
C LEU A 194 -5.38 10.35 5.74
N ALA A 195 -6.51 10.33 6.46
CA ALA A 195 -7.74 11.01 6.02
C ALA A 195 -7.61 12.54 6.12
N GLU A 196 -6.84 13.05 7.06
CA GLU A 196 -6.62 14.49 7.26
C GLU A 196 -5.52 15.06 6.36
N GLU A 197 -4.39 14.38 6.28
CA GLU A 197 -3.17 14.87 5.64
C GLU A 197 -2.96 14.31 4.23
N GLY A 198 -3.56 13.16 3.92
CA GLY A 198 -3.34 12.39 2.70
C GLY A 198 -2.13 11.46 2.79
N CYS A 199 -1.93 10.66 1.73
CA CYS A 199 -0.78 9.79 1.58
C CYS A 199 0.04 10.17 0.36
N ARG A 200 1.35 9.88 0.38
CA ARG A 200 2.24 10.12 -0.76
C ARG A 200 1.91 9.26 -1.99
N PHE A 201 1.18 8.17 -1.82
CA PHE A 201 0.79 7.23 -2.88
C PHE A 201 -0.57 6.59 -2.59
N THR A 202 -1.21 6.04 -3.63
CA THR A 202 -2.54 5.40 -3.50
C THR A 202 -2.45 3.89 -3.24
N HIS A 203 -1.36 3.25 -3.62
CA HIS A 203 -1.10 1.82 -3.47
C HIS A 203 0.34 1.60 -3.02
N HIS A 204 0.56 0.68 -2.10
CA HIS A 204 1.88 0.40 -1.52
C HIS A 204 2.41 -0.98 -1.91
N SER A 205 1.58 -2.00 -1.87
CA SER A 205 1.98 -3.40 -2.08
C SER A 205 1.22 -4.06 -3.24
N SER A 206 1.82 -5.06 -3.84
CA SER A 206 1.24 -5.90 -4.89
C SER A 206 1.59 -7.37 -4.68
#